data_714bbce498b25b9681db43e779b32368
#
_entry.id   714bbce498b25b9681db43e779b32368
#
_cell.length_a   1.000
_cell.length_b   1.000
_cell.length_c   1.000
_cell.angle_alpha   90.00
_cell.angle_beta   90.00
_cell.angle_gamma   90.00
#
_symmetry.space_group_name_H-M   'P 1'
#
loop_
_entity.id
_entity.type
_entity.pdbx_description
1 polymer ?
#
loop_
_entity_poly.entity_id
_entity_poly.type
_entity_poly.pdbx_seq_one_letter_code
_entity_poly.pdbx_strand_id
1 'polypeptide(L)'
;MKPTITIIGAGISGLTAAVYLHQKNYNVQILEATDRVGGRIKTDCVDGFRLDRGFQVLLTDYPETKALLDYQNLHLKRFIPGATVLYDGGHFDIADPFRRPSALLSTLLAPVGSLKDKINIFLVKNKLVRMSNSAIFNQPETDTLSQLKKYGFSQKMINRFYKPFFSGIFLENELKTSSNMLDFVMKLFSTGDAAIPELGMEEIPKQLAALLPENSIQF
;
A
#
# COMPACT_ATOMS: atom_id res chain seq x y z
N MET A 1 23.96 -31.99 0.32
CA MET A 1 22.56 -31.48 0.34
C MET A 1 22.57 -30.09 0.98
N LYS A 2 21.82 -29.13 0.42
CA LYS A 2 21.63 -27.83 1.09
C LYS A 2 20.77 -28.06 2.34
N PRO A 3 20.98 -27.30 3.41
CA PRO A 3 20.15 -27.40 4.61
C PRO A 3 18.70 -27.02 4.31
N THR A 4 17.75 -27.62 5.01
CA THR A 4 16.35 -27.20 4.99
C THR A 4 16.21 -25.96 5.87
N ILE A 5 15.55 -24.91 5.32
CA ILE A 5 15.26 -23.67 6.03
C ILE A 5 13.81 -23.72 6.47
N THR A 6 13.59 -23.68 7.78
CA THR A 6 12.25 -23.64 8.37
C THR A 6 11.84 -22.18 8.59
N ILE A 7 10.64 -21.81 8.10
CA ILE A 7 10.04 -20.49 8.26
C ILE A 7 8.79 -20.64 9.14
N ILE A 8 8.64 -19.78 10.12
CA ILE A 8 7.47 -19.76 10.99
C ILE A 8 6.47 -18.73 10.50
N GLY A 9 5.29 -19.22 10.10
CA GLY A 9 4.18 -18.42 9.62
C GLY A 9 4.10 -18.30 8.10
N ALA A 10 2.92 -18.63 7.54
CA ALA A 10 2.59 -18.48 6.12
C ALA A 10 1.88 -17.14 5.81
N GLY A 11 2.24 -16.07 6.52
CA GLY A 11 1.87 -14.70 6.13
C GLY A 11 2.69 -14.24 4.93
N ILE A 12 2.37 -13.05 4.38
CA ILE A 12 3.05 -12.48 3.19
C ILE A 12 4.56 -12.50 3.33
N SER A 13 5.11 -12.09 4.47
CA SER A 13 6.57 -12.06 4.68
C SER A 13 7.21 -13.44 4.63
N GLY A 14 6.58 -14.43 5.28
CA GLY A 14 7.08 -15.81 5.30
C GLY A 14 6.99 -16.45 3.91
N LEU A 15 5.88 -16.27 3.21
CA LEU A 15 5.70 -16.75 1.84
C LEU A 15 6.70 -16.11 0.88
N THR A 16 6.89 -14.79 0.95
CA THR A 16 7.87 -14.07 0.12
C THR A 16 9.28 -14.58 0.36
N ALA A 17 9.69 -14.74 1.63
CA ALA A 17 11.00 -15.28 1.97
C ALA A 17 11.18 -16.72 1.43
N ALA A 18 10.14 -17.55 1.56
CA ALA A 18 10.14 -18.92 1.05
C ALA A 18 10.32 -18.96 -0.46
N VAL A 19 9.58 -18.14 -1.21
CA VAL A 19 9.69 -18.06 -2.68
C VAL A 19 11.10 -17.68 -3.11
N TYR A 20 11.69 -16.63 -2.52
CA TYR A 20 13.07 -16.22 -2.85
C TYR A 20 14.11 -17.28 -2.49
N LEU A 21 13.95 -17.96 -1.35
CA LEU A 21 14.86 -19.07 -0.98
C LEU A 21 14.71 -20.26 -1.91
N HIS A 22 13.49 -20.62 -2.29
CA HIS A 22 13.21 -21.67 -3.25
C HIS A 22 13.83 -21.36 -4.63
N GLN A 23 13.69 -20.14 -5.13
CA GLN A 23 14.31 -19.69 -6.38
C GLN A 23 15.84 -19.80 -6.33
N LYS A 24 16.45 -19.72 -5.15
CA LYS A 24 17.90 -19.95 -4.93
C LYS A 24 18.25 -21.44 -4.66
N ASN A 25 17.33 -22.36 -4.94
CA ASN A 25 17.45 -23.79 -4.75
C ASN A 25 17.73 -24.20 -3.29
N TYR A 26 17.20 -23.50 -2.29
CA TYR A 26 17.14 -24.00 -0.91
C TYR A 26 15.91 -24.87 -0.73
N ASN A 27 16.01 -25.89 0.13
CA ASN A 27 14.85 -26.58 0.65
C ASN A 27 14.16 -25.69 1.67
N VAL A 28 12.86 -25.45 1.50
CA VAL A 28 12.09 -24.56 2.37
C VAL A 28 10.91 -25.32 2.95
N GLN A 29 10.67 -25.13 4.24
CA GLN A 29 9.49 -25.62 4.95
C GLN A 29 8.87 -24.49 5.74
N ILE A 30 7.56 -24.27 5.58
CA ILE A 30 6.81 -23.29 6.34
C ILE A 30 5.93 -24.01 7.35
N LEU A 31 5.94 -23.57 8.60
CA LEU A 31 5.04 -24.03 9.65
C LEU A 31 4.02 -22.91 9.91
N GLU A 32 2.75 -23.20 9.64
CA GLU A 32 1.64 -22.25 9.83
C GLU A 32 0.72 -22.77 10.95
N ALA A 33 0.39 -21.92 11.90
CA ALA A 33 -0.42 -22.29 13.05
C ALA A 33 -1.94 -22.31 12.79
N THR A 34 -2.37 -21.74 11.66
CA THR A 34 -3.78 -21.66 11.29
C THR A 34 -4.11 -22.62 10.15
N ASP A 35 -5.36 -22.66 9.74
CA ASP A 35 -5.90 -23.55 8.72
C ASP A 35 -5.55 -23.20 7.27
N ARG A 36 -4.96 -22.01 7.03
CA ARG A 36 -4.67 -21.52 5.69
C ARG A 36 -3.62 -20.40 5.68
N VAL A 37 -3.03 -20.17 4.52
CA VAL A 37 -2.05 -19.11 4.30
C VAL A 37 -2.67 -17.71 4.42
N GLY A 38 -1.82 -16.67 4.53
CA GLY A 38 -2.21 -15.28 4.47
C GLY A 38 -1.97 -14.49 5.74
N GLY A 39 -1.97 -15.14 6.90
CA GLY A 39 -1.83 -14.45 8.17
C GLY A 39 -2.93 -13.41 8.39
N ARG A 40 -2.58 -12.11 8.33
CA ARG A 40 -3.55 -11.00 8.41
C ARG A 40 -4.28 -10.72 7.11
N ILE A 41 -3.79 -11.22 5.97
CA ILE A 41 -4.41 -11.04 4.66
C ILE A 41 -5.28 -12.26 4.36
N LYS A 42 -6.51 -12.21 4.82
CA LYS A 42 -7.51 -13.27 4.63
C LYS A 42 -8.84 -12.68 4.16
N THR A 43 -9.57 -13.45 3.35
CA THR A 43 -10.90 -13.10 2.86
C THR A 43 -11.87 -14.18 3.32
N ASP A 44 -12.92 -13.80 4.03
CA ASP A 44 -13.99 -14.69 4.44
C ASP A 44 -15.17 -14.56 3.46
N CYS A 45 -15.81 -15.67 3.13
CA CYS A 45 -17.04 -15.69 2.34
C CYS A 45 -18.22 -15.91 3.27
N VAL A 46 -19.12 -14.91 3.36
CA VAL A 46 -20.31 -14.96 4.21
C VAL A 46 -21.51 -14.55 3.37
N ASP A 47 -22.49 -15.42 3.27
CA ASP A 47 -23.74 -15.17 2.51
C ASP A 47 -23.51 -14.68 1.06
N GLY A 48 -22.46 -15.18 0.41
CA GLY A 48 -22.08 -14.79 -0.95
C GLY A 48 -21.24 -13.50 -1.05
N PHE A 49 -21.00 -12.82 0.06
CA PHE A 49 -20.10 -11.66 0.13
C PHE A 49 -18.67 -12.07 0.46
N ARG A 50 -17.71 -11.39 -0.14
CA ARG A 50 -16.28 -11.50 0.18
C ARG A 50 -15.91 -10.38 1.15
N LEU A 51 -15.46 -10.77 2.33
CA LEU A 51 -15.13 -9.86 3.42
C LEU A 51 -13.64 -10.00 3.74
N ASP A 52 -12.85 -9.04 3.28
CA ASP A 52 -11.44 -8.97 3.66
C ASP A 52 -11.30 -8.60 5.14
N ARG A 53 -10.39 -9.28 5.85
CA ARG A 53 -10.12 -9.02 7.26
C ARG A 53 -9.37 -7.70 7.43
N GLY A 54 -10.11 -6.61 7.66
CA GLY A 54 -9.62 -5.24 7.73
C GLY A 54 -9.57 -4.55 6.37
N PHE A 55 -9.39 -3.22 6.39
CA PHE A 55 -9.23 -2.44 5.17
C PHE A 55 -7.84 -2.68 4.58
N GLN A 56 -7.78 -3.27 3.41
CA GLN A 56 -6.54 -3.59 2.71
C GLN A 56 -6.66 -3.23 1.24
N VAL A 57 -5.58 -2.74 0.67
CA VAL A 57 -5.44 -2.47 -0.77
C VAL A 57 -4.04 -2.85 -1.22
N LEU A 58 -3.93 -3.30 -2.46
CA LEU A 58 -2.67 -3.46 -3.14
C LEU A 58 -2.33 -2.17 -3.89
N LEU A 59 -1.18 -1.56 -3.58
CA LEU A 59 -0.59 -0.55 -4.46
C LEU A 59 0.23 -1.27 -5.53
N THR A 60 -0.20 -1.16 -6.78
CA THR A 60 0.35 -1.98 -7.88
C THR A 60 1.81 -1.67 -8.22
N ASP A 61 2.37 -0.60 -7.66
CA ASP A 61 3.77 -0.20 -7.91
C ASP A 61 4.75 -0.65 -6.82
N TYR A 62 4.32 -1.47 -5.85
CA TYR A 62 5.25 -2.12 -4.92
C TYR A 62 6.24 -2.99 -5.70
N PRO A 63 7.57 -2.79 -5.54
CA PRO A 63 8.56 -3.55 -6.29
C PRO A 63 8.42 -5.07 -6.13
N GLU A 64 8.25 -5.53 -4.89
CA GLU A 64 8.15 -6.96 -4.57
C GLU A 64 6.89 -7.60 -5.14
N THR A 65 5.77 -6.89 -5.14
CA THR A 65 4.53 -7.43 -5.71
C THR A 65 4.60 -7.51 -7.23
N LYS A 66 5.28 -6.55 -7.89
CA LYS A 66 5.56 -6.62 -9.33
C LYS A 66 6.49 -7.78 -9.70
N ALA A 67 7.45 -8.09 -8.84
CA ALA A 67 8.41 -9.15 -9.09
C ALA A 67 7.83 -10.56 -8.90
N LEU A 68 6.88 -10.72 -8.00
CA LEU A 68 6.41 -12.03 -7.56
C LEU A 68 4.98 -12.37 -7.96
N LEU A 69 4.13 -11.36 -8.22
CA LEU A 69 2.71 -11.58 -8.46
C LEU A 69 2.35 -11.46 -9.95
N ASP A 70 1.50 -12.35 -10.40
CA ASP A 70 0.82 -12.25 -11.69
C ASP A 70 -0.49 -11.47 -11.53
N TYR A 71 -0.46 -10.17 -11.88
CA TYR A 71 -1.60 -9.28 -11.79
C TYR A 71 -2.75 -9.64 -12.74
N GLN A 72 -2.46 -10.34 -13.84
CA GLN A 72 -3.50 -10.79 -14.78
C GLN A 72 -4.35 -11.88 -14.14
N ASN A 73 -3.72 -12.86 -13.52
CA ASN A 73 -4.41 -13.94 -12.82
C ASN A 73 -5.11 -13.48 -11.54
N LEU A 74 -4.68 -12.37 -10.93
CA LEU A 74 -5.39 -11.77 -9.80
C LEU A 74 -6.65 -10.99 -10.21
N HIS A 75 -6.85 -10.72 -11.51
CA HIS A 75 -7.99 -9.95 -12.04
C HIS A 75 -8.24 -8.66 -11.26
N LEU A 76 -7.18 -7.85 -11.07
CA LEU A 76 -7.20 -6.67 -10.21
C LEU A 76 -8.31 -5.68 -10.57
N LYS A 77 -9.15 -5.33 -9.61
CA LYS A 77 -10.14 -4.25 -9.67
C LYS A 77 -9.50 -2.99 -9.12
N ARG A 78 -9.28 -2.00 -9.99
CA ARG A 78 -8.63 -0.74 -9.64
C ARG A 78 -9.64 0.26 -9.09
N PHE A 79 -9.26 0.96 -8.04
CA PHE A 79 -10.04 2.07 -7.52
C PHE A 79 -9.87 3.31 -8.39
N ILE A 80 -10.91 4.15 -8.40
CA ILE A 80 -10.85 5.46 -9.05
C ILE A 80 -9.84 6.32 -8.28
N PRO A 81 -8.84 6.95 -8.95
CA PRO A 81 -7.87 7.79 -8.27
C PRO A 81 -8.51 9.02 -7.65
N GLY A 82 -8.48 9.12 -6.34
CA GLY A 82 -9.05 10.23 -5.60
C GLY A 82 -9.54 9.83 -4.21
N ALA A 83 -10.13 10.78 -3.52
CA ALA A 83 -10.74 10.57 -2.22
C ALA A 83 -11.92 11.51 -2.02
N THR A 84 -12.96 11.03 -1.36
CA THR A 84 -14.02 11.87 -0.81
C THR A 84 -13.66 12.23 0.62
N VAL A 85 -13.50 13.51 0.91
CA VAL A 85 -13.19 14.03 2.23
C VAL A 85 -14.46 14.52 2.89
N LEU A 86 -14.81 13.88 4.00
CA LEU A 86 -15.94 14.29 4.85
C LEU A 86 -15.45 15.32 5.87
N TYR A 87 -16.24 16.36 6.10
CA TYR A 87 -15.99 17.38 7.12
C TYR A 87 -17.31 17.94 7.66
N ASP A 88 -17.26 18.72 8.71
CA ASP A 88 -18.44 19.27 9.35
C ASP A 88 -19.36 19.98 8.34
N GLY A 89 -20.52 19.39 8.12
CA GLY A 89 -21.57 19.93 7.25
C GLY A 89 -21.48 19.58 5.77
N GLY A 90 -20.54 18.69 5.34
CA GLY A 90 -20.51 18.33 3.93
C GLY A 90 -19.40 17.36 3.52
N HIS A 91 -19.20 17.27 2.22
CA HIS A 91 -18.11 16.49 1.63
C HIS A 91 -17.56 17.21 0.39
N PHE A 92 -16.37 16.85 0.01
CA PHE A 92 -15.80 17.25 -1.28
C PHE A 92 -14.89 16.15 -1.83
N ASP A 93 -14.85 16.07 -3.16
CA ASP A 93 -13.97 15.14 -3.85
C ASP A 93 -12.66 15.80 -4.23
N ILE A 94 -11.57 15.08 -4.01
CA ILE A 94 -10.25 15.44 -4.49
C ILE A 94 -9.70 14.29 -5.33
N ALA A 95 -9.02 14.63 -6.42
CA ALA A 95 -8.36 13.65 -7.26
C ALA A 95 -7.07 14.20 -7.83
N ASP A 96 -6.22 13.29 -8.35
CA ASP A 96 -5.07 13.70 -9.16
C ASP A 96 -5.59 14.23 -10.52
N PRO A 97 -5.43 15.54 -10.83
CA PRO A 97 -5.94 16.12 -12.07
C PRO A 97 -5.31 15.50 -13.33
N PHE A 98 -4.11 14.96 -13.24
CA PHE A 98 -3.44 14.31 -14.38
C PHE A 98 -4.02 12.95 -14.70
N ARG A 99 -4.53 12.26 -13.67
CA ARG A 99 -5.18 10.95 -13.81
C ARG A 99 -6.70 11.06 -14.02
N ARG A 100 -7.30 12.17 -13.54
CA ARG A 100 -8.74 12.48 -13.66
C ARG A 100 -8.95 13.94 -13.99
N PRO A 101 -8.79 14.35 -15.26
CA PRO A 101 -8.91 15.77 -15.68
C PRO A 101 -10.26 16.40 -15.33
N SER A 102 -11.36 15.62 -15.35
CA SER A 102 -12.70 16.10 -14.97
C SER A 102 -12.81 16.56 -13.51
N ALA A 103 -11.91 16.11 -12.62
CA ALA A 103 -11.88 16.52 -11.21
C ALA A 103 -10.96 17.73 -10.95
N LEU A 104 -10.37 18.36 -11.97
CA LEU A 104 -9.45 19.48 -11.79
C LEU A 104 -10.13 20.65 -11.05
N LEU A 105 -11.30 21.05 -11.50
CA LEU A 105 -12.00 22.21 -10.92
C LEU A 105 -12.45 21.91 -9.48
N SER A 106 -13.05 20.75 -9.21
CA SER A 106 -13.46 20.36 -7.88
C SER A 106 -12.26 20.26 -6.91
N THR A 107 -11.14 19.71 -7.36
CA THR A 107 -9.91 19.62 -6.57
C THR A 107 -9.33 21.03 -6.30
N LEU A 108 -9.34 21.93 -7.28
CA LEU A 108 -8.86 23.30 -7.09
C LEU A 108 -9.73 24.10 -6.12
N LEU A 109 -11.05 23.91 -6.16
CA LEU A 109 -12.01 24.59 -5.28
C LEU A 109 -12.18 23.91 -3.92
N ALA A 110 -11.71 22.69 -3.74
CA ALA A 110 -11.84 21.93 -2.50
C ALA A 110 -11.27 22.70 -1.29
N PRO A 111 -12.02 22.85 -0.18
CA PRO A 111 -11.64 23.64 0.99
C PRO A 111 -10.65 22.91 1.91
N VAL A 112 -9.84 22.00 1.36
CA VAL A 112 -8.91 21.15 2.10
C VAL A 112 -7.61 21.88 2.48
N GLY A 113 -7.19 22.83 1.67
CA GLY A 113 -5.96 23.62 1.86
C GLY A 113 -5.96 24.88 1.01
N SER A 114 -4.84 25.55 0.96
CA SER A 114 -4.60 26.73 0.12
C SER A 114 -4.18 26.35 -1.30
N LEU A 115 -4.16 27.32 -2.21
CA LEU A 115 -3.59 27.12 -3.55
C LEU A 115 -2.11 26.73 -3.49
N LYS A 116 -1.35 27.29 -2.52
CA LYS A 116 0.04 26.93 -2.26
C LYS A 116 0.17 25.44 -1.90
N ASP A 117 -0.75 24.90 -1.08
CA ASP A 117 -0.74 23.46 -0.75
C ASP A 117 -0.90 22.59 -2.00
N LYS A 118 -1.79 23.00 -2.91
CA LYS A 118 -2.04 22.25 -4.17
C LYS A 118 -0.81 22.29 -5.10
N ILE A 119 -0.12 23.41 -5.16
CA ILE A 119 1.15 23.52 -5.88
C ILE A 119 2.21 22.61 -5.22
N ASN A 120 2.28 22.62 -3.89
CA ASN A 120 3.23 21.77 -3.15
C ASN A 120 2.98 20.27 -3.37
N ILE A 121 1.71 19.82 -3.45
CA ILE A 121 1.39 18.43 -3.82
C ILE A 121 2.06 18.07 -5.15
N PHE A 122 1.91 18.93 -6.17
CA PHE A 122 2.50 18.70 -7.49
C PHE A 122 4.04 18.67 -7.44
N LEU A 123 4.66 19.61 -6.73
CA LEU A 123 6.12 19.65 -6.60
C LEU A 123 6.68 18.43 -5.87
N VAL A 124 6.06 18.04 -4.75
CA VAL A 124 6.45 16.86 -3.98
C VAL A 124 6.25 15.58 -4.80
N LYS A 125 5.10 15.42 -5.46
CA LYS A 125 4.85 14.31 -6.39
C LYS A 125 5.96 14.19 -7.43
N ASN A 126 6.27 15.27 -8.16
CA ASN A 126 7.30 15.25 -9.20
C ASN A 126 8.70 14.95 -8.65
N LYS A 127 9.02 15.43 -7.45
CA LYS A 127 10.27 15.09 -6.76
C LYS A 127 10.33 13.60 -6.48
N LEU A 128 9.30 13.04 -5.82
CA LEU A 128 9.30 11.66 -5.34
C LEU A 128 9.27 10.64 -6.49
N VAL A 129 8.51 10.91 -7.55
CA VAL A 129 8.44 10.03 -8.74
C VAL A 129 9.81 9.87 -9.41
N ARG A 130 10.65 10.92 -9.39
CA ARG A 130 12.00 10.89 -9.98
C ARG A 130 13.05 10.22 -9.09
N MET A 131 12.77 10.02 -7.81
CA MET A 131 13.70 9.37 -6.88
C MET A 131 13.59 7.84 -7.00
N SER A 132 14.72 7.14 -6.91
CA SER A 132 14.68 5.69 -6.69
C SER A 132 14.19 5.36 -5.27
N ASN A 133 13.67 4.15 -5.05
CA ASN A 133 13.25 3.73 -3.72
C ASN A 133 14.44 3.72 -2.74
N SER A 134 15.62 3.27 -3.19
CA SER A 134 16.85 3.35 -2.40
C SER A 134 17.20 4.79 -2.01
N ALA A 135 17.05 5.76 -2.93
CA ALA A 135 17.31 7.16 -2.64
C ALA A 135 16.32 7.74 -1.60
N ILE A 136 15.06 7.27 -1.60
CA ILE A 136 14.08 7.66 -0.57
C ILE A 136 14.51 7.14 0.81
N PHE A 137 14.83 5.83 0.90
CA PHE A 137 15.19 5.22 2.19
C PHE A 137 16.58 5.62 2.73
N ASN A 138 17.44 6.21 1.89
CA ASN A 138 18.73 6.74 2.30
C ASN A 138 18.69 8.23 2.70
N GLN A 139 17.52 8.88 2.68
CA GLN A 139 17.38 10.25 3.17
C GLN A 139 17.49 10.31 4.71
N PRO A 140 17.96 11.44 5.27
CA PRO A 140 17.87 11.69 6.71
C PRO A 140 16.41 11.53 7.18
N GLU A 141 16.21 10.65 8.14
CA GLU A 141 14.90 10.29 8.64
C GLU A 141 14.38 11.28 9.68
N THR A 142 13.12 11.65 9.55
CA THR A 142 12.34 12.42 10.53
C THR A 142 10.95 11.75 10.69
N ASP A 143 10.05 12.36 11.45
CA ASP A 143 8.66 11.93 11.48
C ASP A 143 7.85 12.50 10.30
N THR A 144 6.75 11.84 9.98
CA THR A 144 5.81 12.22 8.91
C THR A 144 5.31 13.66 9.06
N LEU A 145 4.96 14.10 10.29
CA LEU A 145 4.45 15.45 10.54
C LEU A 145 5.50 16.51 10.21
N SER A 146 6.73 16.30 10.66
CA SER A 146 7.87 17.18 10.38
C SER A 146 8.17 17.28 8.89
N GLN A 147 8.11 16.15 8.18
CA GLN A 147 8.32 16.12 6.73
C GLN A 147 7.22 16.87 5.97
N LEU A 148 5.94 16.70 6.34
CA LEU A 148 4.83 17.44 5.74
C LEU A 148 4.99 18.96 5.93
N LYS A 149 5.43 19.40 7.13
CA LYS A 149 5.74 20.81 7.39
C LYS A 149 6.93 21.28 6.55
N LYS A 150 7.98 20.48 6.42
CA LYS A 150 9.16 20.76 5.57
C LYS A 150 8.78 20.89 4.09
N TYR A 151 7.79 20.15 3.61
CA TYR A 151 7.21 20.31 2.28
C TYR A 151 6.37 21.59 2.12
N GLY A 152 6.17 22.34 3.22
CA GLY A 152 5.45 23.60 3.23
C GLY A 152 3.93 23.48 3.21
N PHE A 153 3.39 22.32 3.60
CA PHE A 153 1.95 22.14 3.74
C PHE A 153 1.40 22.92 4.94
N SER A 154 0.27 23.60 4.73
CA SER A 154 -0.42 24.33 5.78
C SER A 154 -0.99 23.39 6.85
N GLN A 155 -1.16 23.90 8.07
CA GLN A 155 -1.79 23.14 9.16
C GLN A 155 -3.21 22.69 8.78
N LYS A 156 -3.93 23.51 8.00
CA LYS A 156 -5.24 23.18 7.46
C LYS A 156 -5.21 21.95 6.57
N MET A 157 -4.24 21.89 5.64
CA MET A 157 -4.06 20.75 4.74
C MET A 157 -3.63 19.50 5.50
N ILE A 158 -2.74 19.64 6.47
CA ILE A 158 -2.30 18.54 7.33
C ILE A 158 -3.48 17.97 8.11
N ASN A 159 -4.27 18.80 8.78
CA ASN A 159 -5.36 18.35 9.63
C ASN A 159 -6.55 17.79 8.85
N ARG A 160 -6.88 18.36 7.70
CA ARG A 160 -8.07 17.98 6.94
C ARG A 160 -7.86 16.86 5.94
N PHE A 161 -6.62 16.62 5.52
CA PHE A 161 -6.31 15.60 4.52
C PHE A 161 -5.22 14.63 4.98
N TYR A 162 -3.99 15.11 5.19
CA TYR A 162 -2.87 14.20 5.42
C TYR A 162 -3.01 13.40 6.72
N LYS A 163 -3.42 14.04 7.81
CA LYS A 163 -3.55 13.37 9.10
C LYS A 163 -4.62 12.27 9.06
N PRO A 164 -5.87 12.48 8.64
CA PRO A 164 -6.86 11.41 8.54
C PRO A 164 -6.42 10.29 7.59
N PHE A 165 -5.83 10.65 6.44
CA PHE A 165 -5.44 9.70 5.42
C PHE A 165 -4.27 8.80 5.88
N PHE A 166 -3.19 9.40 6.35
CA PHE A 166 -2.02 8.64 6.78
C PHE A 166 -2.19 7.97 8.14
N SER A 167 -3.03 8.49 9.04
CA SER A 167 -3.38 7.77 10.26
C SER A 167 -4.06 6.43 9.98
N GLY A 168 -4.90 6.38 8.95
CA GLY A 168 -5.51 5.14 8.49
C GLY A 168 -4.50 4.17 7.88
N ILE A 169 -3.51 4.67 7.12
CA ILE A 169 -2.49 3.83 6.48
C ILE A 169 -1.46 3.33 7.50
N PHE A 170 -1.00 4.19 8.39
CA PHE A 170 0.06 3.87 9.37
C PHE A 170 -0.48 3.32 10.68
N LEU A 171 -1.81 3.31 10.86
CA LEU A 171 -2.50 2.85 12.06
C LEU A 171 -2.03 3.58 13.34
N GLU A 172 -1.75 4.89 13.21
CA GLU A 172 -1.35 5.75 14.32
C GLU A 172 -1.81 7.20 14.07
N ASN A 173 -2.08 7.98 15.13
CA ASN A 173 -2.76 9.27 15.03
C ASN A 173 -1.85 10.49 15.17
N GLU A 174 -0.55 10.32 15.46
CA GLU A 174 0.37 11.41 15.74
C GLU A 174 1.28 11.77 14.57
N LEU A 175 1.21 11.00 13.47
CA LEU A 175 2.09 11.11 12.30
C LEU A 175 3.58 11.00 12.67
N LYS A 176 3.90 10.06 13.57
CA LYS A 176 5.28 9.75 14.01
C LYS A 176 5.98 8.73 13.12
N THR A 177 5.25 8.04 12.24
CA THR A 177 5.83 7.12 11.28
C THR A 177 6.92 7.82 10.46
N SER A 178 7.94 7.06 10.08
CA SER A 178 9.11 7.53 9.31
C SER A 178 8.73 8.39 8.10
N SER A 179 9.45 9.50 7.92
CA SER A 179 9.35 10.34 6.73
C SER A 179 9.70 9.60 5.44
N ASN A 180 10.60 8.62 5.50
CA ASN A 180 10.98 7.82 4.35
C ASN A 180 9.83 6.89 3.93
N MET A 181 9.07 6.36 4.90
CA MET A 181 7.86 5.60 4.62
C MET A 181 6.75 6.48 4.03
N LEU A 182 6.56 7.71 4.55
CA LEU A 182 5.65 8.68 3.95
C LEU A 182 5.98 8.92 2.47
N ASP A 183 7.24 9.25 2.18
CA ASP A 183 7.69 9.57 0.83
C ASP A 183 7.54 8.36 -0.11
N PHE A 184 7.85 7.17 0.37
CA PHE A 184 7.67 5.94 -0.38
C PHE A 184 6.20 5.68 -0.72
N VAL A 185 5.30 5.77 0.26
CA VAL A 185 3.85 5.57 0.04
C VAL A 185 3.27 6.64 -0.89
N MET A 186 3.65 7.91 -0.71
CA MET A 186 3.25 9.00 -1.63
C MET A 186 3.71 8.75 -3.07
N LYS A 187 4.93 8.25 -3.26
CA LYS A 187 5.42 7.84 -4.58
C LYS A 187 4.56 6.72 -5.16
N LEU A 188 4.29 5.66 -4.41
CA LEU A 188 3.50 4.52 -4.88
C LEU A 188 2.08 4.92 -5.29
N PHE A 189 1.41 5.80 -4.55
CA PHE A 189 0.12 6.37 -4.96
C PHE A 189 0.21 7.22 -6.23
N SER A 190 1.38 7.79 -6.49
CA SER A 190 1.60 8.64 -7.67
C SER A 190 1.91 7.83 -8.94
N THR A 191 2.54 6.66 -8.80
CA THR A 191 3.05 5.84 -9.92
C THR A 191 2.23 4.60 -10.19
N GLY A 192 1.54 4.07 -9.16
CA GLY A 192 0.71 2.88 -9.25
C GLY A 192 -0.78 3.15 -9.05
N ASP A 193 -1.57 2.10 -9.09
CA ASP A 193 -2.99 2.11 -8.75
C ASP A 193 -3.21 1.47 -7.38
N ALA A 194 -4.22 1.94 -6.65
CA ALA A 194 -4.81 1.17 -5.56
C ALA A 194 -5.79 0.17 -6.16
N ALA A 195 -5.66 -1.10 -5.80
CA ALA A 195 -6.47 -2.17 -6.36
C ALA A 195 -6.73 -3.27 -5.33
N ILE A 196 -7.70 -4.12 -5.61
CA ILE A 196 -7.94 -5.38 -4.90
C ILE A 196 -8.08 -6.52 -5.91
N PRO A 197 -7.66 -7.75 -5.59
CA PRO A 197 -8.00 -8.93 -6.39
C PRO A 197 -9.52 -9.13 -6.45
N GLU A 198 -10.03 -9.61 -7.59
CA GLU A 198 -11.48 -9.84 -7.79
C GLU A 198 -12.08 -10.80 -6.76
N LEU A 199 -11.32 -11.79 -6.32
CA LEU A 199 -11.75 -12.80 -5.35
C LEU A 199 -11.35 -12.48 -3.91
N GLY A 200 -10.86 -11.27 -3.63
CA GLY A 200 -10.44 -10.80 -2.31
C GLY A 200 -8.93 -10.83 -2.12
N MET A 201 -8.47 -10.16 -1.08
CA MET A 201 -7.03 -9.96 -0.82
C MET A 201 -6.28 -11.27 -0.53
N GLU A 202 -6.96 -12.31 -0.07
CA GLU A 202 -6.36 -13.63 0.19
C GLU A 202 -5.79 -14.32 -1.06
N GLU A 203 -6.21 -13.91 -2.26
CA GLU A 203 -5.63 -14.44 -3.50
C GLU A 203 -4.13 -14.13 -3.65
N ILE A 204 -3.66 -13.04 -3.04
CA ILE A 204 -2.24 -12.68 -3.03
C ILE A 204 -1.38 -13.75 -2.32
N PRO A 205 -1.62 -14.08 -1.03
CA PRO A 205 -0.87 -15.14 -0.36
C PRO A 205 -1.10 -16.52 -0.99
N LYS A 206 -2.27 -16.82 -1.55
CA LYS A 206 -2.51 -18.08 -2.28
C LYS A 206 -1.63 -18.17 -3.52
N GLN A 207 -1.52 -17.09 -4.29
CA GLN A 207 -0.65 -17.07 -5.47
C GLN A 207 0.83 -17.25 -5.10
N LEU A 208 1.30 -16.63 -4.01
CA LEU A 208 2.67 -16.85 -3.51
C LEU A 208 2.89 -18.29 -3.06
N ALA A 209 1.92 -18.88 -2.36
CA ALA A 209 2.01 -20.28 -1.92
C ALA A 209 2.08 -21.25 -3.10
N ALA A 210 1.37 -20.96 -4.19
CA ALA A 210 1.39 -21.77 -5.42
C ALA A 210 2.73 -21.76 -6.15
N LEU A 211 3.64 -20.83 -5.84
CA LEU A 211 5.02 -20.82 -6.37
C LEU A 211 5.97 -21.77 -5.63
N LEU A 212 5.51 -22.37 -4.54
CA LEU A 212 6.30 -23.29 -3.72
C LEU A 212 5.98 -24.75 -4.07
N PRO A 213 6.93 -25.68 -3.86
CA PRO A 213 6.66 -27.12 -4.03
C PRO A 213 5.49 -27.59 -3.15
N GLU A 214 4.80 -28.62 -3.61
CA GLU A 214 3.80 -29.32 -2.78
C GLU A 214 4.40 -29.75 -1.44
N ASN A 215 3.59 -29.70 -0.39
CA ASN A 215 3.99 -30.01 0.99
C ASN A 215 5.07 -29.11 1.62
N SER A 216 5.41 -27.98 1.00
CA SER A 216 6.30 -27.00 1.63
C SER A 216 5.66 -26.27 2.80
N ILE A 217 4.34 -26.32 2.94
CA ILE A 217 3.58 -25.64 4.01
C ILE A 217 2.89 -26.71 4.86
N GLN A 218 3.12 -26.67 6.16
CA GLN A 218 2.44 -27.51 7.16
C GLN A 218 1.54 -26.61 8.02
N PHE A 219 0.26 -27.01 8.13
CA PHE A 219 -0.75 -26.37 8.95
C PHE A 219 -0.95 -27.07 10.28
#